data_33ad210c2c80b00d764af2eff18182c4
#
_entry.id   33ad210c2c80b00d764af2eff18182c4
#
_cell.length_a   1.000
_cell.length_b   1.000
_cell.length_c   1.000
_cell.angle_alpha   90.00
_cell.angle_beta   90.00
_cell.angle_gamma   90.00
#
_symmetry.space_group_name_H-M   'P 1'
#
loop_
_entity.id
_entity.type
_entity.pdbx_description
1 polymer ?
#
loop_
_entity_poly.entity_id
_entity_poly.type
_entity_poly.pdbx_seq_one_letter_code
_entity_poly.pdbx_strand_id
1 'polypeptide(L)' 'MELPGDRLSREDLLTLVAQKLSDQEYRIVYLKYWEDLTMREIGELTGLSESRVCKIHTRLMGRLRDRFADEDF' A
#
# COMPACT_ATOMS: atom_id res chain seq x y z
N MET A 1 -1.91 16.05 -7.73
CA MET A 1 -2.58 15.07 -6.96
C MET A 1 -1.72 14.58 -5.84
N GLU A 2 -2.28 14.44 -4.67
CA GLU A 2 -1.52 14.00 -3.58
C GLU A 2 -1.61 12.55 -3.49
N LEU A 3 -0.55 11.87 -3.31
CA LEU A 3 -0.53 10.51 -2.99
C LEU A 3 0.01 10.40 -1.64
N PRO A 4 -0.75 10.75 -0.68
CA PRO A 4 -0.25 10.71 0.66
C PRO A 4 -0.08 9.28 1.03
N GLY A 5 0.91 8.99 1.75
CA GLY A 5 1.15 7.67 2.22
C GLY A 5 0.06 7.16 3.12
N ASP A 6 -0.78 8.05 3.61
CA ASP A 6 -1.76 7.69 4.61
C ASP A 6 -3.15 7.54 4.09
N ARG A 7 -3.44 8.11 2.94
CA ARG A 7 -4.82 8.11 2.46
C ARG A 7 -4.85 7.82 1.00
N LEU A 8 -5.67 6.87 0.63
CA LEU A 8 -5.91 6.56 -0.76
C LEU A 8 -7.40 6.63 -0.98
N SER A 9 -7.80 7.05 -2.16
CA SER A 9 -9.20 7.03 -2.51
C SER A 9 -9.61 5.58 -2.74
N ARG A 10 -10.92 5.36 -2.81
CA ARG A 10 -11.42 4.03 -3.09
C ARG A 10 -10.91 3.54 -4.44
N GLU A 11 -10.86 4.43 -5.42
CA GLU A 11 -10.38 4.05 -6.74
C GLU A 11 -8.91 3.71 -6.72
N ASP A 12 -8.12 4.44 -5.95
CA ASP A 12 -6.71 4.14 -5.81
C ASP A 12 -6.52 2.76 -5.21
N LEU A 13 -7.31 2.43 -4.20
CA LEU A 13 -7.22 1.11 -3.57
C LEU A 13 -7.59 0.00 -4.54
N LEU A 14 -8.64 0.22 -5.32
CA LEU A 14 -9.04 -0.79 -6.31
C LEU A 14 -7.96 -0.98 -7.36
N THR A 15 -7.34 0.11 -7.78
CA THR A 15 -6.25 0.02 -8.74
C THR A 15 -5.09 -0.76 -8.16
N LEU A 16 -4.79 -0.52 -6.90
CA LEU A 16 -3.67 -1.18 -6.25
C LEU A 16 -3.93 -2.68 -6.11
N VAL A 17 -5.15 -3.05 -5.68
CA VAL A 17 -5.47 -4.46 -5.50
C VAL A 17 -5.57 -5.19 -6.82
N ALA A 18 -5.86 -4.48 -7.89
CA ALA A 18 -5.95 -5.11 -9.21
C ALA A 18 -4.59 -5.52 -9.72
N GLN A 19 -3.51 -5.02 -9.12
CA GLN A 19 -2.19 -5.43 -9.52
C GLN A 19 -1.87 -6.78 -8.90
N LYS A 20 -0.87 -7.44 -9.46
CA LYS A 20 -0.44 -8.69 -8.88
C LYS A 20 0.35 -8.42 -7.63
N LEU A 21 -0.27 -8.55 -6.51
CA LEU A 21 0.38 -8.37 -5.22
C LEU A 21 0.76 -9.72 -4.64
N SER A 22 1.89 -9.76 -3.96
CA SER A 22 2.21 -10.94 -3.18
C SER A 22 1.29 -10.99 -1.97
N ASP A 23 1.23 -12.15 -1.32
CA ASP A 23 0.41 -12.30 -0.12
C ASP A 23 0.81 -11.29 0.95
N GLN A 24 2.10 -11.06 1.08
CA GLN A 24 2.60 -10.12 2.07
C GLN A 24 2.17 -8.69 1.73
N GLU A 25 2.28 -8.33 0.46
CA GLU A 25 1.89 -6.99 0.03
C GLU A 25 0.41 -6.76 0.23
N TYR A 26 -0.40 -7.75 -0.15
CA TYR A 26 -1.83 -7.63 -0.01
C TYR A 26 -2.23 -7.48 1.45
N ARG A 27 -1.58 -8.25 2.33
CA ARG A 27 -1.88 -8.17 3.75
C ARG A 27 -1.57 -6.78 4.31
N ILE A 28 -0.45 -6.20 3.90
CA ILE A 28 -0.08 -4.88 4.36
C ILE A 28 -1.09 -3.84 3.91
N VAL A 29 -1.51 -3.91 2.65
CA VAL A 29 -2.51 -2.99 2.13
C VAL A 29 -3.82 -3.15 2.87
N TYR A 30 -4.23 -4.38 3.09
CA TYR A 30 -5.49 -4.64 3.77
C TYR A 30 -5.46 -4.09 5.19
N LEU A 31 -4.41 -4.38 5.92
CA LEU A 31 -4.31 -3.93 7.31
C LEU A 31 -4.20 -2.41 7.40
N LYS A 32 -3.53 -1.79 6.45
CA LYS A 32 -3.36 -0.36 6.48
C LYS A 32 -4.64 0.40 6.13
N TYR A 33 -5.33 -0.04 5.10
CA TYR A 33 -6.41 0.75 4.54
C TYR A 33 -7.81 0.25 4.87
N TRP A 34 -7.96 -1.02 5.17
CA TRP A 34 -9.26 -1.55 5.58
C TRP A 34 -9.37 -1.64 7.10
N GLU A 35 -8.27 -2.02 7.77
CA GLU A 35 -8.28 -2.14 9.22
C GLU A 35 -7.75 -0.89 9.91
N ASP A 36 -7.21 0.03 9.14
CA ASP A 36 -6.75 1.33 9.65
C ASP A 36 -5.66 1.19 10.71
N LEU A 37 -4.74 0.28 10.51
CA LEU A 37 -3.66 0.05 11.45
C LEU A 37 -2.45 0.89 11.11
N THR A 38 -1.63 1.16 12.11
CA THR A 38 -0.37 1.86 11.90
C THR A 38 0.66 0.89 11.33
N MET A 39 1.72 1.44 10.78
CA MET A 39 2.81 0.60 10.27
C MET A 39 3.41 -0.27 11.36
N ARG A 40 3.47 0.26 12.57
CA ARG A 40 3.99 -0.50 13.69
C ARG A 40 3.08 -1.67 14.03
N GLU A 41 1.77 -1.42 14.06
CA GLU A 41 0.81 -2.48 14.35
C GLU A 41 0.84 -3.56 13.26
N ILE A 42 0.97 -3.12 12.02
CA ILE A 42 1.06 -4.06 10.92
C ILE A 42 2.31 -4.93 11.08
N GLY A 43 3.41 -4.30 11.46
CA GLY A 43 4.63 -5.06 11.71
C GLY A 43 4.44 -6.11 12.76
N GLU A 44 3.77 -5.74 13.85
CA GLU A 44 3.53 -6.69 14.93
C GLU A 44 2.68 -7.87 14.48
N LEU A 45 1.68 -7.61 13.66
CA LEU A 45 0.80 -8.68 13.20
C LEU A 45 1.44 -9.55 12.13
N THR A 46 2.34 -8.99 11.34
CA THR A 46 2.94 -9.74 10.24
C THR A 46 4.28 -10.35 10.58
N GLY A 47 4.83 -9.99 11.74
CA GLY A 47 6.16 -10.47 12.12
C GLY A 47 7.28 -9.70 11.45
N LEU A 48 6.98 -8.52 10.91
CA LEU A 48 7.98 -7.71 10.24
C LEU A 48 8.31 -6.50 11.09
N SER A 49 9.48 -5.91 10.86
CA SER A 49 9.79 -4.66 11.53
C SER A 49 8.97 -3.53 10.91
N GLU A 50 8.78 -2.48 11.67
CA GLU A 50 8.07 -1.31 11.15
C GLU A 50 8.78 -0.77 9.92
N SER A 51 10.10 -0.76 9.95
CA SER A 51 10.90 -0.27 8.84
C SER A 51 10.65 -1.10 7.58
N ARG A 52 10.55 -2.41 7.74
CA ARG A 52 10.29 -3.29 6.59
C ARG A 52 8.90 -3.04 6.02
N VAL A 53 7.90 -2.87 6.89
CA VAL A 53 6.55 -2.58 6.45
C VAL A 53 6.53 -1.27 5.67
N CYS A 54 7.23 -0.25 6.17
CA CYS A 54 7.29 1.03 5.50
C CYS A 54 7.93 0.92 4.13
N LYS A 55 8.98 0.13 4.01
CA LYS A 55 9.64 -0.04 2.72
C LYS A 55 8.74 -0.72 1.70
N ILE A 56 8.02 -1.74 2.15
CA ILE A 56 7.10 -2.43 1.26
C ILE A 56 5.98 -1.49 0.85
N HIS A 57 5.46 -0.74 1.80
CA HIS A 57 4.39 0.21 1.51
C HIS A 57 4.85 1.28 0.51
N THR A 58 6.05 1.81 0.71
CA THR A 58 6.59 2.82 -0.19
C THR A 58 6.75 2.28 -1.60
N ARG A 59 7.18 1.04 -1.72
CA ARG A 59 7.33 0.41 -3.02
C ARG A 59 5.98 0.25 -3.70
N LEU A 60 4.97 -0.13 -2.93
CA LEU A 60 3.63 -0.28 -3.49
C LEU A 60 3.07 1.05 -3.96
N MET A 61 3.31 2.09 -3.20
CA MET A 61 2.85 3.42 -3.59
C MET A 61 3.56 3.89 -4.85
N GLY A 62 4.83 3.53 -5.00
CA GLY A 62 5.57 3.85 -6.22
C GLY A 62 4.98 3.17 -7.43
N ARG A 63 4.61 1.90 -7.28
CA ARG A 63 4.00 1.17 -8.39
C ARG A 63 2.66 1.77 -8.78
N LEU A 64 1.88 2.20 -7.80
CA LEU A 64 0.59 2.82 -8.08
C LEU A 64 0.79 4.13 -8.83
N ARG A 65 1.76 4.93 -8.39
CA ARG A 65 2.05 6.19 -9.05
C ARG A 65 2.51 5.99 -10.48
N ASP A 66 3.36 4.99 -10.70
CA ASP A 66 3.85 4.69 -12.03
C ASP A 66 2.72 4.27 -12.95
N ARG A 67 1.78 3.53 -12.42
CA ARG A 67 0.65 3.09 -13.20
C ARG A 67 -0.21 4.26 -13.64
N PHE A 68 -0.45 5.21 -12.74
CA PHE A 68 -1.20 6.40 -13.09
C PHE A 68 -0.46 7.23 -14.13
N ALA A 69 0.85 7.31 -14.00
CA ALA A 69 1.64 8.05 -14.97
C ALA A 69 1.53 7.43 -16.36
N ASP A 70 1.51 6.10 -16.41
CA ASP A 70 1.40 5.40 -17.67
C ASP A 70 0.04 5.59 -18.33
N GLU A 71 -0.98 5.74 -17.52
CA GLU A 71 -2.32 5.86 -18.04
C GLU A 71 -2.72 7.28 -18.31
N ASP A 72 -1.92 8.20 -17.91
CA ASP A 72 -2.27 9.58 -17.95
C ASP A 72 -1.80 10.20 -19.24
N PHE A 73 -2.48 9.96 -20.24
CA PHE A 73 -2.21 10.61 -21.47
C PHE A 73 -2.99 10.16 -22.54
#